data_cbc82d5b85a2fa51b08f9a4b6382f4d5
#
_entry.id   cbc82d5b85a2fa51b08f9a4b6382f4d5
#
_cell.length_a   1.000
_cell.length_b   1.000
_cell.length_c   1.000
_cell.angle_alpha   90.00
_cell.angle_beta   90.00
_cell.angle_gamma   90.00
#
_symmetry.space_group_name_H-M   'P 1'
#
loop_
_entity.id
_entity.type
_entity.pdbx_description
1 polymer ?
#
loop_
_entity_poly.entity_id
_entity_poly.type
_entity_poly.pdbx_seq_one_letter_code
_entity_poly.pdbx_strand_id
1 'polypeptide(L)'
;MPTSQQISRINDVLYFIHQDISNELLAKNLASIAAYSEQHFHRIFKTVVGESVHHYIRRIRLEFAANQLMFDTKSSVLAIATK
;
A
#
# COMPACT_ATOMS: atom_id res chain seq x y z
N MET A 1 14.68 15.31 8.05
CA MET A 1 14.70 14.72 6.71
C MET A 1 15.02 13.23 6.78
N PRO A 2 14.27 12.38 6.09
CA PRO A 2 14.62 10.96 6.06
C PRO A 2 15.94 10.72 5.31
N THR A 3 16.70 9.75 5.78
CA THR A 3 17.97 9.36 5.14
C THR A 3 17.71 8.47 3.93
N SER A 4 18.72 8.33 3.06
CA SER A 4 18.63 7.42 1.91
C SER A 4 18.34 5.99 2.35
N GLN A 5 18.93 5.56 3.47
CA GLN A 5 18.70 4.22 4.00
C GLN A 5 17.24 4.05 4.45
N GLN A 6 16.70 5.06 5.14
CA GLN A 6 15.31 5.02 5.57
C GLN A 6 14.35 4.95 4.38
N ILE A 7 14.61 5.76 3.37
CA ILE A 7 13.79 5.76 2.16
C ILE A 7 13.87 4.40 1.46
N SER A 8 15.06 3.84 1.34
CA SER A 8 15.26 2.53 0.70
C SER A 8 14.52 1.42 1.44
N ARG A 9 14.61 1.40 2.76
CA ARG A 9 13.93 0.39 3.57
C ARG A 9 12.41 0.51 3.49
N ILE A 10 11.90 1.73 3.48
CA ILE A 10 10.46 1.95 3.35
C ILE A 10 10.00 1.60 1.93
N ASN A 11 10.80 1.87 0.90
CA ASN A 11 10.47 1.45 -0.46
C ASN A 11 10.33 -0.06 -0.57
N ASP A 12 11.15 -0.83 0.13
CA ASP A 12 11.03 -2.29 0.16
C ASP A 12 9.67 -2.70 0.74
N VAL A 13 9.22 -2.01 1.79
CA VAL A 13 7.92 -2.26 2.40
C VAL A 13 6.79 -1.91 1.42
N LEU A 14 6.89 -0.75 0.76
CA LEU A 14 5.89 -0.33 -0.21
C LEU A 14 5.78 -1.33 -1.35
N TYR A 15 6.91 -1.82 -1.84
CA TYR A 15 6.93 -2.84 -2.88
C TYR A 15 6.20 -4.10 -2.42
N PHE A 16 6.48 -4.55 -1.19
CA PHE A 16 5.81 -5.71 -0.63
C PHE A 16 4.30 -5.51 -0.50
N ILE A 17 3.88 -4.33 -0.03
CA ILE A 17 2.46 -4.02 0.10
C ILE A 17 1.76 -4.08 -1.26
N HIS A 18 2.38 -3.54 -2.29
CA HIS A 18 1.79 -3.47 -3.63
C HIS A 18 1.85 -4.79 -4.39
N GLN A 19 2.63 -5.76 -3.93
CA GLN A 19 2.66 -7.10 -4.50
C GLN A 19 1.30 -7.81 -4.33
N ASP A 20 0.67 -7.63 -3.18
CA ASP A 20 -0.61 -8.24 -2.89
C ASP A 20 -1.31 -7.45 -1.79
N ILE A 21 -2.02 -6.40 -2.18
CA ILE A 21 -2.67 -5.52 -1.22
C ILE A 21 -3.90 -6.15 -0.56
N SER A 22 -4.39 -7.26 -1.08
CA SER A 22 -5.50 -8.00 -0.48
C SER A 22 -5.03 -8.97 0.60
N ASN A 23 -3.72 -9.19 0.69
CA ASN A 23 -3.13 -10.08 1.67
C ASN A 23 -3.17 -9.47 3.08
N GLU A 24 -2.97 -10.31 4.09
CA GLU A 24 -2.89 -9.83 5.46
C GLU A 24 -1.55 -9.10 5.66
N LEU A 25 -1.64 -7.79 5.93
CA LEU A 25 -0.46 -6.94 6.06
C LEU A 25 -0.30 -6.52 7.52
N LEU A 26 0.45 -7.33 8.28
CA LEU A 26 0.69 -7.07 9.70
C LEU A 26 1.87 -6.13 9.87
N ALA A 27 1.71 -5.12 10.72
CA ALA A 27 2.74 -4.11 10.96
C ALA A 27 4.06 -4.75 11.41
N LYS A 28 4.00 -5.79 12.25
CA LYS A 28 5.22 -6.46 12.71
C LYS A 28 5.99 -7.12 11.56
N ASN A 29 5.28 -7.66 10.58
CA ASN A 29 5.92 -8.29 9.43
C ASN A 29 6.53 -7.24 8.50
N LEU A 30 5.82 -6.13 8.31
CA LEU A 30 6.31 -5.01 7.50
C LEU A 30 7.54 -4.38 8.16
N ALA A 31 7.52 -4.25 9.48
CA ALA A 31 8.68 -3.73 10.22
C ALA A 31 9.89 -4.64 10.03
N SER A 32 9.70 -5.95 10.04
CA SER A 32 10.76 -6.92 9.78
C SER A 32 11.38 -6.73 8.40
N ILE A 33 10.56 -6.50 7.39
CA ILE A 33 11.04 -6.25 6.03
C ILE A 33 11.93 -5.01 6.00
N ALA A 34 11.55 -3.98 6.76
CA ALA A 34 12.33 -2.74 6.85
C ALA A 34 13.52 -2.86 7.80
N ALA A 35 13.65 -3.98 8.51
CA ALA A 35 14.69 -4.20 9.53
C ALA A 35 14.61 -3.18 10.67
N TYR A 36 13.41 -2.85 11.08
CA TYR A 36 13.12 -1.94 12.21
C TYR A 36 12.30 -2.66 13.27
N SER A 37 12.36 -2.15 14.51
CA SER A 37 11.34 -2.50 15.50
C SER A 37 10.00 -1.96 15.04
N GLU A 38 8.90 -2.55 15.51
CA GLU A 38 7.57 -2.12 15.10
C GLU A 38 7.32 -0.64 15.39
N GLN A 39 7.71 -0.19 16.60
CA GLN A 39 7.58 1.21 16.99
C GLN A 39 8.38 2.15 16.08
N HIS A 40 9.64 1.79 15.84
CA HIS A 40 10.51 2.58 14.98
C HIS A 40 9.98 2.60 13.55
N PHE A 41 9.51 1.45 13.07
CA PHE A 41 8.92 1.33 11.74
C PHE A 41 7.75 2.30 11.55
N HIS A 42 6.81 2.33 12.48
CA HIS A 42 5.66 3.23 12.38
C HIS A 42 6.10 4.69 12.22
N ARG A 43 7.08 5.10 13.01
CA ARG A 43 7.59 6.47 12.97
C ARG A 43 8.28 6.78 11.65
N ILE A 44 9.17 5.89 11.21
CA ILE A 44 9.92 6.10 9.97
C ILE A 44 8.98 6.05 8.76
N PHE A 45 8.02 5.13 8.74
CA PHE A 45 7.04 5.06 7.66
C PHE A 45 6.30 6.37 7.52
N LYS A 46 5.79 6.91 8.62
CA LYS A 46 5.06 8.18 8.59
C LYS A 46 5.95 9.33 8.13
N THR A 47 7.21 9.34 8.54
CA THR A 47 8.16 10.37 8.12
C THR A 47 8.43 10.32 6.62
N VAL A 48 8.63 9.12 6.08
CA VAL A 48 8.98 8.95 4.66
C VAL A 48 7.76 9.12 3.76
N VAL A 49 6.63 8.50 4.13
CA VAL A 49 5.43 8.44 3.28
C VAL A 49 4.50 9.63 3.52
N GLY A 50 4.49 10.17 4.74
CA GLY A 50 3.61 11.29 5.09
C GLY A 50 2.31 10.87 5.75
N GLU A 51 2.04 9.58 5.88
CA GLU A 51 0.87 9.06 6.56
C GLU A 51 1.22 7.76 7.27
N SER A 52 0.41 7.35 8.24
CA SER A 52 0.65 6.10 8.96
C SER A 52 0.51 4.90 8.01
N VAL A 53 1.18 3.80 8.35
CA VAL A 53 1.12 2.59 7.51
C VAL A 53 -0.31 2.05 7.41
N HIS A 54 -1.07 2.09 8.50
CA HIS A 54 -2.46 1.62 8.47
C HIS A 54 -3.34 2.50 7.60
N HIS A 55 -3.15 3.81 7.66
CA HIS A 55 -3.88 4.76 6.83
C HIS A 55 -3.52 4.54 5.34
N TYR A 56 -2.25 4.36 5.06
CA TYR A 56 -1.76 4.13 3.71
C TYR A 56 -2.37 2.86 3.11
N ILE A 57 -2.31 1.74 3.84
CA ILE A 57 -2.85 0.46 3.35
C ILE A 57 -4.36 0.58 3.11
N ARG A 58 -5.07 1.20 4.04
CA ARG A 58 -6.52 1.40 3.92
C ARG A 58 -6.85 2.22 2.67
N ARG A 59 -6.12 3.31 2.46
CA ARG A 59 -6.33 4.19 1.31
C ARG A 59 -6.06 3.45 0.00
N ILE A 60 -4.95 2.73 -0.08
CA ILE A 60 -4.58 1.98 -1.28
C ILE A 60 -5.61 0.89 -1.58
N ARG A 61 -6.10 0.21 -0.55
CA ARG A 61 -7.15 -0.81 -0.72
C ARG A 61 -8.45 -0.21 -1.25
N LEU A 62 -8.82 0.96 -0.74
CA LEU A 62 -10.02 1.66 -1.21
C LEU A 62 -9.86 2.14 -2.65
N GLU A 63 -8.70 2.68 -2.99
CA GLU A 63 -8.42 3.11 -4.36
C GLU A 63 -8.44 1.92 -5.33
N PHE A 64 -7.87 0.80 -4.92
CA PHE A 64 -7.87 -0.41 -5.74
C PHE A 64 -9.30 -0.90 -5.96
N ALA A 65 -10.11 -0.95 -4.91
CA ALA A 65 -11.50 -1.37 -5.02
C ALA A 65 -12.31 -0.44 -5.92
N ALA A 66 -12.09 0.87 -5.79
CA ALA A 66 -12.77 1.86 -6.63
C ALA A 66 -12.39 1.69 -8.09
N ASN A 67 -11.11 1.47 -8.38
CA ASN A 67 -10.65 1.24 -9.73
C ASN A 67 -11.24 -0.04 -10.33
N GLN A 68 -11.33 -1.09 -9.53
CA GLN A 68 -11.94 -2.35 -9.96
C GLN A 68 -13.41 -2.15 -10.33
N LEU A 69 -14.15 -1.42 -9.48
CA LEU A 69 -15.56 -1.14 -9.74
C LEU A 69 -15.75 -0.33 -11.01
N MET A 70 -14.93 0.71 -11.21
CA MET A 70 -14.99 1.54 -12.41
C MET A 70 -14.68 0.72 -13.66
N PHE A 71 -13.67 -0.13 -13.57
CA PHE A 71 -13.27 -0.98 -14.69
C PHE A 71 -14.38 -1.97 -15.03
N ASP A 72 -14.96 -2.62 -14.03
CA ASP A 72 -16.04 -3.59 -14.23
C ASP A 72 -17.28 -2.93 -14.83
N THR A 73 -17.60 -1.73 -14.35
CA THR A 73 -18.74 -0.96 -14.89
C THR A 73 -18.50 -0.62 -16.36
N LYS A 74 -17.30 -0.18 -16.70
CA LYS A 74 -16.91 0.12 -18.07
C LYS A 74 -17.03 -1.12 -18.97
N SER A 75 -16.52 -2.24 -18.48
CA SER A 75 -16.58 -3.51 -19.19
C SER A 75 -18.03 -3.91 -19.46
N SER A 76 -18.89 -3.78 -18.46
CA SER A 76 -20.31 -4.11 -18.59
C SER A 76 -21.00 -3.24 -19.62
N VAL A 77 -20.71 -1.93 -19.59
CA VAL A 77 -21.29 -0.98 -20.56
C VAL A 77 -20.82 -1.31 -21.96
N LEU A 78 -19.54 -1.58 -22.13
CA LEU A 78 -19.00 -1.95 -23.43
C LEU A 78 -19.60 -3.27 -23.95
N ALA A 79 -19.77 -4.24 -23.07
CA ALA A 79 -20.38 -5.52 -23.44
C ALA A 79 -21.82 -5.34 -23.90
N ILE A 80 -22.56 -4.46 -23.23
CA ILE A 80 -23.94 -4.14 -23.64
C ILE A 80 -23.95 -3.43 -24.99
N ALA A 81 -23.03 -2.50 -25.18
CA ALA A 81 -22.96 -1.71 -26.40
C ALA A 81 -22.60 -2.56 -27.63
N THR A 82 -21.85 -3.64 -27.42
CA THR A 82 -21.42 -4.52 -28.51
C THR A 82 -22.41 -5.63 -28.83
N LYS A 83 -23.43 -5.78 -28.02
CA LYS A 83 -24.51 -6.73 -28.28
C LYS A 83 -25.56 -6.10 -29.17
#